data_7ed0339396ec2d2bc69a904072fda3cb
#
_entry.id   7ed0339396ec2d2bc69a904072fda3cb
#
_cell.length_a   1.000
_cell.length_b   1.000
_cell.length_c   1.000
_cell.angle_alpha   90.00
_cell.angle_beta   90.00
_cell.angle_gamma   90.00
#
_symmetry.space_group_name_H-M   'P 1'
#
loop_
_entity.id
_entity.type
_entity.pdbx_description
1 polymer ?
#
loop_
_entity_poly.entity_id
_entity_poly.type
_entity_poly.pdbx_seq_one_letter_code
_entity_poly.pdbx_strand_id
1 'polypeptide(L)'
;MIAIDTNILVAAHRADHPRHVLADAALRELCLRGSPWALPWPCVHEFLANVTHPRIWPKPTPVGQALEAIGRWLGLPFVHPLAENQDYWAVLTSLLVA
;
A
#
# COMPACT_ATOMS: atom_id res chain seq x y z
N MET A 1 -8.67 -10.62 7.05
CA MET A 1 -7.57 -9.93 6.36
C MET A 1 -8.03 -8.55 5.92
N ILE A 2 -7.19 -7.54 6.10
CA ILE A 2 -7.49 -6.16 5.73
C ILE A 2 -6.79 -5.84 4.41
N ALA A 3 -7.49 -5.22 3.46
CA ALA A 3 -6.87 -4.66 2.26
C ALA A 3 -6.47 -3.21 2.54
N ILE A 4 -5.22 -2.87 2.25
CA ILE A 4 -4.72 -1.51 2.46
C ILE A 4 -5.00 -0.68 1.20
N ASP A 5 -5.65 0.46 1.40
CA ASP A 5 -5.98 1.39 0.33
C ASP A 5 -4.74 2.15 -0.15
N THR A 6 -4.75 2.53 -1.42
CA THR A 6 -3.70 3.36 -2.05
C THR A 6 -3.42 4.62 -1.23
N ASN A 7 -4.44 5.29 -0.74
CA ASN A 7 -4.27 6.53 0.02
C ASN A 7 -3.44 6.33 1.30
N ILE A 8 -3.60 5.20 1.96
CA ILE A 8 -2.81 4.86 3.15
C ILE A 8 -1.34 4.63 2.77
N LEU A 9 -1.12 3.89 1.67
CA LEU A 9 0.24 3.62 1.20
C LEU A 9 0.98 4.91 0.82
N VAL A 10 0.30 5.81 0.11
CA VAL A 10 0.87 7.10 -0.29
C VAL A 10 1.22 7.93 0.94
N ALA A 11 0.27 8.06 1.87
CA ALA A 11 0.47 8.84 3.09
C ALA A 11 1.59 8.27 3.97
N ALA A 12 1.68 6.95 4.08
CA ALA A 12 2.73 6.29 4.85
C ALA A 12 4.12 6.46 4.22
N HIS A 13 4.18 6.54 2.89
CA HIS A 13 5.44 6.67 2.17
C HIS A 13 5.94 8.13 2.10
N ARG A 14 5.03 9.09 1.88
CA ARG A 14 5.37 10.49 1.66
C ARG A 14 5.44 11.26 2.99
N ALA A 15 6.65 11.64 3.40
CA ALA A 15 6.84 12.42 4.63
C ALA A 15 6.19 13.80 4.57
N ASP A 16 5.96 14.34 3.37
CA ASP A 16 5.29 15.63 3.15
C ASP A 16 3.78 15.53 3.03
N HIS A 17 3.20 14.32 3.17
CA HIS A 17 1.76 14.15 3.18
C HIS A 17 1.17 14.60 4.52
N PRO A 18 0.02 15.34 4.54
CA PRO A 18 -0.58 15.81 5.79
C PRO A 18 -0.91 14.72 6.81
N ARG A 19 -1.18 13.50 6.34
CA ARG A 19 -1.52 12.36 7.19
C ARG A 19 -0.39 11.35 7.36
N HIS A 20 0.83 11.74 7.02
CA HIS A 20 1.97 10.82 7.08
C HIS A 20 2.13 10.17 8.45
N VAL A 21 2.10 10.94 9.51
CA VAL A 21 2.32 10.43 10.87
C VAL A 21 1.29 9.37 11.25
N LEU A 22 0.01 9.65 10.94
CA LEU A 22 -1.08 8.70 11.25
C LEU A 22 -1.00 7.43 10.42
N ALA A 23 -0.74 7.56 9.11
CA ALA A 23 -0.66 6.43 8.21
C ALA A 23 0.55 5.55 8.49
N ASP A 24 1.70 6.18 8.72
CA ASP A 24 2.94 5.46 9.06
C ASP A 24 2.77 4.69 10.38
N ALA A 25 2.18 5.31 11.40
CA ALA A 25 1.91 4.66 12.66
C ALA A 25 0.95 3.47 12.51
N ALA A 26 -0.10 3.62 11.69
CA ALA A 26 -1.07 2.56 11.45
C ALA A 26 -0.42 1.34 10.77
N LEU A 27 0.41 1.56 9.73
CA LEU A 27 1.12 0.47 9.07
C LEU A 27 2.15 -0.19 9.98
N ARG A 28 2.89 0.60 10.78
CA ARG A 28 3.84 0.06 11.75
C ARG A 28 3.15 -0.82 12.77
N GLU A 29 1.98 -0.42 13.25
CA GLU A 29 1.21 -1.22 14.20
C GLU A 29 0.77 -2.55 13.59
N LEU A 30 0.27 -2.54 12.35
CA LEU A 30 -0.07 -3.78 11.66
C LEU A 30 1.15 -4.70 11.51
N CYS A 31 2.31 -4.15 11.20
CA CYS A 31 3.55 -4.91 11.10
C CYS A 31 3.97 -5.49 12.44
N LEU A 32 3.88 -4.72 13.52
CA LEU A 32 4.25 -5.17 14.86
C LEU A 32 3.34 -6.31 15.36
N ARG A 33 2.07 -6.26 15.01
CA ARG A 33 1.11 -7.32 15.33
C ARG A 33 1.30 -8.57 14.49
N GLY A 34 2.00 -8.47 13.35
CA GLY A 34 2.07 -9.55 12.39
C GLY A 34 0.72 -9.88 11.77
N SER A 35 -0.22 -8.93 11.80
CA SER A 35 -1.56 -9.13 11.24
C SER A 35 -1.50 -9.22 9.72
N PRO A 36 -2.13 -10.22 9.09
CA PRO A 36 -2.10 -10.33 7.65
C PRO A 36 -2.89 -9.19 6.99
N TRP A 37 -2.32 -8.60 5.93
CA TRP A 37 -3.00 -7.62 5.13
C TRP A 37 -2.73 -7.85 3.64
N ALA A 38 -3.69 -7.42 2.83
CA ALA A 38 -3.65 -7.60 1.39
C ALA A 38 -3.14 -6.34 0.71
N LEU A 39 -2.33 -6.53 -0.33
CA LEU A 39 -1.83 -5.46 -1.18
C LEU A 39 -2.30 -5.73 -2.62
N PRO A 40 -3.48 -5.20 -3.00
CA PRO A 40 -4.01 -5.41 -4.35
C PRO A 40 -3.12 -4.76 -5.41
N TRP A 41 -2.89 -5.46 -6.52
CA TRP A 41 -2.06 -4.93 -7.62
C TRP A 41 -2.56 -3.61 -8.17
N PRO A 42 -3.87 -3.34 -8.32
CA PRO A 42 -4.33 -2.00 -8.68
C PRO A 42 -3.83 -0.90 -7.74
N CYS A 43 -3.78 -1.18 -6.43
CA CYS A 43 -3.27 -0.22 -5.45
C CYS A 43 -1.76 -0.01 -5.60
N VAL A 44 -1.01 -1.05 -5.96
CA VAL A 44 0.42 -0.93 -6.27
C VAL A 44 0.63 0.00 -7.47
N HIS A 45 -0.14 -0.20 -8.55
CA HIS A 45 -0.05 0.63 -9.75
C HIS A 45 -0.44 2.08 -9.46
N GLU A 46 -1.51 2.30 -8.71
CA GLU A 46 -1.94 3.64 -8.32
C GLU A 46 -0.91 4.33 -7.42
N PHE A 47 -0.32 3.60 -6.49
CA PHE A 47 0.75 4.10 -5.65
C PHE A 47 1.93 4.58 -6.48
N LEU A 48 2.42 3.75 -7.41
CA LEU A 48 3.52 4.11 -8.30
C LEU A 48 3.20 5.36 -9.12
N ALA A 49 2.03 5.40 -9.72
CA ALA A 49 1.61 6.54 -10.54
C ALA A 49 1.50 7.83 -9.72
N ASN A 50 1.03 7.73 -8.49
CA ASN A 50 0.83 8.89 -7.61
C ASN A 50 2.17 9.46 -7.12
N VAL A 51 2.99 8.65 -6.45
CA VAL A 51 4.19 9.16 -5.76
C VAL A 51 5.29 9.63 -6.71
N THR A 52 5.27 9.16 -7.95
CA THR A 52 6.24 9.55 -8.98
C THR A 52 5.74 10.72 -9.85
N HIS A 53 4.54 11.21 -9.61
CA HIS A 53 3.90 12.19 -10.51
C HIS A 53 4.34 13.63 -10.17
N PRO A 54 4.99 14.33 -11.12
CA PRO A 54 5.52 15.67 -10.87
C PRO A 54 4.44 16.75 -10.71
N ARG A 55 3.22 16.50 -11.16
CA ARG A 55 2.10 17.43 -10.98
C ARG A 55 1.42 17.29 -9.62
N ILE A 56 1.60 16.14 -8.97
CA ILE A 56 1.00 15.90 -7.65
C ILE A 56 1.96 16.37 -6.56
N TRP A 57 3.26 16.08 -6.72
CA TRP A 57 4.26 16.37 -5.71
C TRP A 57 5.33 17.31 -6.22
N PRO A 58 5.73 18.34 -5.43
CA PRO A 58 6.84 19.23 -5.82
C PRO A 58 8.16 18.47 -6.00
N LYS A 59 8.38 17.45 -5.14
CA LYS A 59 9.53 16.56 -5.23
C LYS A 59 9.02 15.12 -5.34
N PRO A 60 8.70 14.67 -6.55
CA PRO A 60 8.17 13.31 -6.71
C PRO A 60 9.20 12.26 -6.30
N THR A 61 8.70 11.13 -5.82
CA THR A 61 9.56 10.00 -5.48
C THR A 61 10.20 9.43 -6.74
N PRO A 62 11.53 9.27 -6.78
CA PRO A 62 12.17 8.56 -7.89
C PRO A 62 11.62 7.13 -8.01
N VAL A 63 11.45 6.67 -9.25
CA VAL A 63 10.83 5.35 -9.52
C VAL A 63 11.53 4.23 -8.76
N GLY A 64 12.87 4.24 -8.72
CA GLY A 64 13.63 3.22 -7.99
C GLY A 64 13.28 3.16 -6.51
N GLN A 65 13.10 4.32 -5.86
CA GLN A 65 12.72 4.39 -4.45
C GLN A 65 11.27 3.93 -4.22
N ALA A 66 10.37 4.26 -5.15
CA ALA A 66 8.99 3.80 -5.07
C ALA A 66 8.92 2.28 -5.18
N LEU A 67 9.69 1.69 -6.09
CA LEU A 67 9.79 0.24 -6.24
C LEU A 67 10.40 -0.42 -5.00
N GLU A 68 11.38 0.20 -4.37
CA GLU A 68 11.96 -0.29 -3.12
C GLU A 68 10.91 -0.32 -2.00
N ALA A 69 10.07 0.70 -1.90
CA ALA A 69 9.01 0.75 -0.90
C ALA A 69 8.03 -0.42 -1.09
N ILE A 70 7.60 -0.65 -2.32
CA ILE A 70 6.73 -1.78 -2.66
C ILE A 70 7.42 -3.11 -2.34
N GLY A 71 8.68 -3.25 -2.71
CA GLY A 71 9.47 -4.46 -2.44
C GLY A 71 9.56 -4.76 -0.95
N ARG A 72 9.71 -3.74 -0.10
CA ARG A 72 9.72 -3.92 1.36
C ARG A 72 8.37 -4.44 1.87
N TRP A 73 7.26 -3.89 1.39
CA TRP A 73 5.94 -4.37 1.79
C TRP A 73 5.70 -5.81 1.34
N LEU A 74 5.99 -6.11 0.06
CA LEU A 74 5.82 -7.47 -0.48
C LEU A 74 6.76 -8.49 0.15
N GLY A 75 7.88 -8.04 0.71
CA GLY A 75 8.84 -8.90 1.41
C GLY A 75 8.39 -9.30 2.82
N LEU A 76 7.36 -8.66 3.37
CA LEU A 76 6.84 -9.00 4.69
C LEU A 76 6.03 -10.30 4.61
N PRO A 77 6.25 -11.28 5.53
CA PRO A 77 5.64 -12.60 5.41
C PRO A 77 4.11 -12.61 5.55
N PHE A 78 3.55 -11.57 6.16
CA PHE A 78 2.10 -11.45 6.37
C PHE A 78 1.40 -10.55 5.35
N VAL A 79 2.12 -10.04 4.35
CA VAL A 79 1.54 -9.23 3.28
C VAL A 79 1.23 -10.13 2.09
N HIS A 80 0.00 -10.07 1.60
CA HIS A 80 -0.50 -10.91 0.52
C HIS A 80 -0.79 -10.07 -0.71
N PRO A 81 0.00 -10.19 -1.79
CA PRO A 81 -0.33 -9.52 -3.04
C PRO A 81 -1.58 -10.16 -3.67
N LEU A 82 -2.48 -9.32 -4.19
CA LEU A 82 -3.70 -9.78 -4.84
C LEU A 82 -3.75 -9.30 -6.29
N ALA A 83 -3.82 -10.24 -7.22
CA ALA A 83 -4.07 -9.96 -8.64
C ALA A 83 -5.57 -9.98 -8.94
N GLU A 84 -5.98 -9.33 -10.02
CA GLU A 84 -7.36 -9.34 -10.51
C GLU A 84 -7.65 -10.68 -11.21
N ASN A 85 -7.89 -11.72 -10.42
CA ASN A 85 -8.23 -13.07 -10.87
C ASN A 85 -9.36 -13.60 -10.00
N GLN A 86 -9.68 -14.89 -10.11
CA GLN A 86 -10.72 -15.50 -9.28
C GLN A 86 -10.42 -15.37 -7.79
N ASP A 87 -9.17 -15.51 -7.39
CA ASP A 87 -8.76 -15.36 -5.99
C ASP A 87 -8.95 -13.92 -5.50
N TYR A 88 -8.61 -12.94 -6.35
CA TYR A 88 -8.84 -11.53 -6.04
C TYR A 88 -10.32 -11.26 -5.76
N TRP A 89 -11.21 -11.75 -6.62
CA TRP A 89 -12.65 -11.57 -6.45
C TRP A 89 -13.17 -12.23 -5.18
N ALA A 90 -12.74 -13.46 -4.90
CA ALA A 90 -13.13 -14.18 -3.70
C ALA A 90 -12.69 -13.44 -2.43
N VAL A 91 -11.45 -12.94 -2.40
CA VAL A 91 -10.93 -12.19 -1.26
C VAL A 91 -11.64 -10.86 -1.12
N LEU A 92 -11.84 -10.13 -2.22
CA LEU A 92 -12.55 -8.85 -2.20
C LEU A 92 -13.96 -9.01 -1.66
N THR A 93 -14.69 -10.02 -2.13
CA THR A 93 -16.05 -10.32 -1.68
C THR A 93 -16.07 -10.63 -0.19
N SER A 94 -15.14 -11.44 0.27
CA SER A 94 -15.00 -11.80 1.68
C SER A 94 -14.70 -10.59 2.57
N LEU A 95 -13.88 -9.65 2.10
CA LEU A 95 -13.57 -8.41 2.83
C LEU A 95 -14.77 -7.46 2.92
N LEU A 96 -15.60 -7.42 1.88
CA LEU A 96 -16.78 -6.54 1.85
C LEU A 96 -17.94 -7.09 2.67
N VAL A 97 -18.02 -8.39 2.84
CA VAL A 97 -19.12 -9.07 3.56
C VAL A 97 -18.76 -9.31 5.03
N ALA A 98 -17.50 -9.38 5.34
CA ALA A 98 -17.03 -9.52 6.71
C ALA A 98 -17.15 -8.22 7.46
#